data_1ffa63f8fe56c2e6f88a94ebba29726c
#
_entry.id   1ffa63f8fe56c2e6f88a94ebba29726c
#
_cell.length_a   1.000
_cell.length_b   1.000
_cell.length_c   1.000
_cell.angle_alpha   90.00
_cell.angle_beta   90.00
_cell.angle_gamma   90.00
#
_symmetry.space_group_name_H-M   'P 1'
#
loop_
_entity.id
_entity.type
_entity.pdbx_description
1 polymer ?
#
loop_
_entity_poly.entity_id
_entity_poly.type
_entity_poly.pdbx_seq_one_letter_code
_entity_poly.pdbx_strand_id
1 'polypeptide(L)'
;MKQRLLILLFLFIQVCIHSQNIDIRMLRSINSSETLPSDNFFRFVSNSDAFVVAGVPVGMAVTGLINKDKELFRNACVTAVASALNAGITNALKYSINRDRPFVTYPEITKKSKAGSPSFPSGHASSAFATATSVSLSYPKWYIIVPSYLYAGTVAYSRMDLGVHYPSDVLAGAVIGSGCAYLTWKVNQKLLIKKKHKACGCP
;
A
#
# COMPACT_ATOMS: atom_id res chain seq x y z
N MET A 1 -29.81 19.92 12.32
CA MET A 1 -28.50 19.25 12.34
C MET A 1 -28.59 17.76 12.70
N LYS A 2 -29.25 17.38 13.81
CA LYS A 2 -29.35 15.96 14.26
C LYS A 2 -29.96 15.02 13.20
N GLN A 3 -31.02 15.42 12.49
CA GLN A 3 -31.65 14.58 11.45
C GLN A 3 -30.72 14.34 10.23
N ARG A 4 -29.96 15.35 9.80
CA ARG A 4 -28.97 15.18 8.71
C ARG A 4 -27.84 14.23 9.09
N LEU A 5 -27.39 14.28 10.35
CA LEU A 5 -26.38 13.39 10.87
C LEU A 5 -26.87 11.92 10.93
N LEU A 6 -28.13 11.71 11.33
CA LEU A 6 -28.76 10.38 11.35
C LEU A 6 -28.93 9.81 9.94
N ILE A 7 -29.31 10.63 8.96
CA ILE A 7 -29.42 10.21 7.54
C ILE A 7 -28.04 9.82 7.00
N LEU A 8 -27.00 10.62 7.27
CA LEU A 8 -25.63 10.31 6.85
C LEU A 8 -25.11 9.03 7.52
N LEU A 9 -25.40 8.82 8.80
CA LEU A 9 -25.04 7.60 9.52
C LEU A 9 -25.77 6.38 8.93
N PHE A 10 -27.07 6.51 8.64
CA PHE A 10 -27.86 5.43 8.02
C PHE A 10 -27.36 5.07 6.63
N LEU A 11 -27.06 6.08 5.79
CA LEU A 11 -26.45 5.87 4.47
C LEU A 11 -25.08 5.21 4.57
N PHE A 12 -24.25 5.62 5.54
CA PHE A 12 -22.95 5.01 5.80
C PHE A 12 -23.07 3.53 6.20
N ILE A 13 -24.03 3.19 7.08
CA ILE A 13 -24.31 1.80 7.48
C ILE A 13 -24.78 0.97 6.28
N GLN A 14 -25.66 1.49 5.43
CA GLN A 14 -26.11 0.81 4.21
C GLN A 14 -24.95 0.54 3.24
N VAL A 15 -24.07 1.52 3.06
CA VAL A 15 -22.86 1.35 2.22
C VAL A 15 -21.95 0.28 2.79
N CYS A 16 -21.76 0.21 4.12
CA CYS A 16 -20.95 -0.82 4.76
C CYS A 16 -21.53 -2.24 4.57
N ILE A 17 -22.84 -2.43 4.72
CA ILE A 17 -23.50 -3.73 4.56
C ILE A 17 -23.41 -4.22 3.09
N HIS A 18 -23.67 -3.34 2.12
CA HIS A 18 -23.57 -3.69 0.70
C HIS A 18 -22.13 -3.95 0.26
N SER A 19 -21.16 -3.25 0.85
CA SER A 19 -19.74 -3.44 0.59
C SER A 19 -19.26 -4.85 0.94
N GLN A 20 -19.71 -5.44 2.04
CA GLN A 20 -19.31 -6.81 2.43
C GLN A 20 -19.78 -7.86 1.43
N ASN A 21 -20.99 -7.72 0.88
CA ASN A 21 -21.53 -8.64 -0.13
C ASN A 21 -20.80 -8.51 -1.49
N ILE A 22 -20.33 -7.33 -1.83
CA ILE A 22 -19.53 -7.10 -3.05
C ILE A 22 -18.12 -7.66 -2.85
N ASP A 23 -17.53 -7.41 -1.70
CA ASP A 23 -16.20 -7.86 -1.32
C ASP A 23 -16.05 -9.39 -1.49
N ILE A 24 -16.96 -10.15 -0.88
CA ILE A 24 -16.86 -11.61 -0.96
C ILE A 24 -17.22 -12.15 -2.36
N ARG A 25 -18.16 -11.51 -3.08
CA ARG A 25 -18.48 -11.92 -4.46
C ARG A 25 -17.29 -11.74 -5.40
N MET A 26 -16.61 -10.60 -5.31
CA MET A 26 -15.41 -10.35 -6.10
C MET A 26 -14.28 -11.32 -5.71
N LEU A 27 -14.12 -11.59 -4.42
CA LEU A 27 -13.09 -12.53 -3.97
C LEU A 27 -13.35 -13.95 -4.47
N ARG A 28 -14.60 -14.43 -4.44
CA ARG A 28 -15.00 -15.75 -4.98
C ARG A 28 -14.71 -15.89 -6.49
N SER A 29 -14.79 -14.80 -7.24
CA SER A 29 -14.47 -14.84 -8.68
C SER A 29 -12.97 -14.84 -8.97
N ILE A 30 -12.14 -14.46 -7.99
CA ILE A 30 -10.67 -14.36 -8.12
C ILE A 30 -10.00 -15.60 -7.51
N ASN A 31 -10.40 -15.99 -6.29
CA ASN A 31 -9.79 -17.11 -5.57
C ASN A 31 -10.40 -18.44 -6.03
N SER A 32 -9.62 -19.24 -6.74
CA SER A 32 -10.00 -20.60 -7.11
C SER A 32 -9.81 -21.57 -5.95
N SER A 33 -10.71 -22.56 -5.80
CA SER A 33 -10.53 -23.66 -4.86
C SER A 33 -9.42 -24.63 -5.29
N GLU A 34 -9.12 -24.67 -6.59
CA GLU A 34 -8.06 -25.49 -7.16
C GLU A 34 -6.71 -24.77 -7.11
N THR A 35 -5.64 -25.55 -7.01
CA THR A 35 -4.28 -25.04 -7.14
C THR A 35 -3.95 -24.83 -8.62
N LEU A 36 -3.80 -23.58 -9.02
CA LEU A 36 -3.48 -23.23 -10.41
C LEU A 36 -1.96 -23.01 -10.58
N PRO A 37 -1.42 -23.23 -11.80
CA PRO A 37 -0.02 -22.91 -12.09
C PRO A 37 0.34 -21.43 -11.80
N SER A 38 -0.63 -20.51 -11.96
CA SER A 38 -0.49 -19.09 -11.65
C SER A 38 -0.27 -18.80 -10.15
N ASP A 39 -0.70 -19.69 -9.25
CA ASP A 39 -0.51 -19.52 -7.80
C ASP A 39 0.97 -19.38 -7.42
N ASN A 40 1.86 -20.10 -8.09
CA ASN A 40 3.30 -20.01 -7.86
C ASN A 40 3.84 -18.64 -8.25
N PHE A 41 3.38 -18.08 -9.36
CA PHE A 41 3.72 -16.71 -9.78
C PHE A 41 3.21 -15.69 -8.78
N PHE A 42 1.95 -15.74 -8.39
CA PHE A 42 1.38 -14.80 -7.42
C PHE A 42 2.01 -14.94 -6.03
N ARG A 43 2.37 -16.15 -5.63
CA ARG A 43 3.12 -16.40 -4.40
C ARG A 43 4.53 -15.81 -4.45
N PHE A 44 5.22 -15.95 -5.59
CA PHE A 44 6.53 -15.33 -5.83
C PHE A 44 6.43 -13.79 -5.78
N VAL A 45 5.48 -13.19 -6.50
CA VAL A 45 5.26 -11.72 -6.50
C VAL A 45 4.93 -11.22 -5.09
N SER A 46 4.04 -11.92 -4.38
CA SER A 46 3.69 -11.55 -3.00
C SER A 46 4.90 -11.61 -2.05
N ASN A 47 5.74 -12.64 -2.17
CA ASN A 47 6.92 -12.79 -1.32
C ASN A 47 8.04 -11.82 -1.68
N SER A 48 8.09 -11.32 -2.92
CA SER A 48 9.09 -10.34 -3.36
C SER A 48 8.84 -8.95 -2.79
N ASP A 49 7.62 -8.65 -2.30
CA ASP A 49 7.26 -7.31 -1.80
C ASP A 49 8.24 -6.79 -0.73
N ALA A 50 8.57 -7.60 0.27
CA ALA A 50 9.49 -7.20 1.33
C ALA A 50 10.88 -6.82 0.79
N PHE A 51 11.37 -7.57 -0.20
CA PHE A 51 12.67 -7.30 -0.84
C PHE A 51 12.63 -6.03 -1.69
N VAL A 52 11.55 -5.78 -2.40
CA VAL A 52 11.38 -4.57 -3.23
C VAL A 52 11.24 -3.34 -2.34
N VAL A 53 10.41 -3.41 -1.30
CA VAL A 53 10.17 -2.29 -0.36
C VAL A 53 11.45 -1.88 0.37
N ALA A 54 12.30 -2.83 0.76
CA ALA A 54 13.59 -2.54 1.36
C ALA A 54 14.67 -2.23 0.31
N GLY A 55 14.72 -2.97 -0.78
CA GLY A 55 15.77 -2.88 -1.81
C GLY A 55 15.73 -1.58 -2.60
N VAL A 56 14.54 -1.04 -2.88
CA VAL A 56 14.40 0.21 -3.63
C VAL A 56 15.08 1.39 -2.91
N PRO A 57 14.73 1.75 -1.66
CA PRO A 57 15.39 2.87 -0.99
C PRO A 57 16.88 2.60 -0.72
N VAL A 58 17.27 1.35 -0.43
CA VAL A 58 18.68 0.99 -0.24
C VAL A 58 19.46 1.16 -1.55
N GLY A 59 18.96 0.64 -2.67
CA GLY A 59 19.59 0.81 -3.99
C GLY A 59 19.73 2.28 -4.39
N MET A 60 18.67 3.09 -4.17
CA MET A 60 18.72 4.53 -4.41
C MET A 60 19.77 5.21 -3.51
N ALA A 61 19.88 4.83 -2.23
CA ALA A 61 20.84 5.41 -1.29
C ALA A 61 22.28 5.07 -1.69
N VAL A 62 22.55 3.81 -1.99
CA VAL A 62 23.88 3.34 -2.41
C VAL A 62 24.32 4.03 -3.71
N THR A 63 23.45 4.06 -4.71
CA THR A 63 23.72 4.75 -5.99
C THR A 63 23.94 6.24 -5.79
N GLY A 64 23.14 6.89 -4.93
CA GLY A 64 23.30 8.30 -4.58
C GLY A 64 24.63 8.62 -3.90
N LEU A 65 25.11 7.73 -3.03
CA LEU A 65 26.41 7.87 -2.36
C LEU A 65 27.58 7.68 -3.34
N ILE A 66 27.54 6.65 -4.18
CA ILE A 66 28.60 6.37 -5.17
C ILE A 66 28.71 7.50 -6.18
N ASN A 67 27.60 7.99 -6.70
CA ASN A 67 27.58 9.05 -7.72
C ASN A 67 27.65 10.48 -7.11
N LYS A 68 27.76 10.58 -5.78
CA LYS A 68 27.70 11.88 -5.05
C LYS A 68 26.44 12.68 -5.37
N ASP A 69 25.35 11.99 -5.71
CA ASP A 69 24.03 12.57 -6.02
C ASP A 69 23.23 12.75 -4.72
N LYS A 70 23.29 13.96 -4.19
CA LYS A 70 22.57 14.33 -2.96
C LYS A 70 21.05 14.28 -3.11
N GLU A 71 20.55 14.47 -4.33
CA GLU A 71 19.10 14.42 -4.59
C GLU A 71 18.59 12.98 -4.55
N LEU A 72 19.28 12.07 -5.22
CA LEU A 72 18.99 10.64 -5.19
C LEU A 72 19.04 10.08 -3.76
N PHE A 73 20.09 10.42 -3.01
CA PHE A 73 20.22 10.01 -1.60
C PHE A 73 19.07 10.54 -0.73
N ARG A 74 18.69 11.81 -0.90
CA ARG A 74 17.55 12.39 -0.21
C ARG A 74 16.24 11.68 -0.55
N ASN A 75 16.00 11.39 -1.83
CA ASN A 75 14.81 10.69 -2.29
C ASN A 75 14.74 9.27 -1.73
N ALA A 76 15.89 8.59 -1.57
CA ALA A 76 16.00 7.33 -0.87
C ALA A 76 15.53 7.45 0.60
N CYS A 77 16.01 8.45 1.32
CA CYS A 77 15.57 8.71 2.69
C CYS A 77 14.07 9.01 2.80
N VAL A 78 13.53 9.80 1.87
CA VAL A 78 12.08 10.11 1.81
C VAL A 78 11.27 8.83 1.58
N THR A 79 11.72 7.95 0.67
CA THR A 79 11.08 6.65 0.42
C THR A 79 11.12 5.76 1.66
N ALA A 80 12.26 5.68 2.35
CA ALA A 80 12.40 4.90 3.57
C ALA A 80 11.47 5.42 4.70
N VAL A 81 11.40 6.74 4.89
CA VAL A 81 10.49 7.36 5.88
C VAL A 81 9.03 7.11 5.50
N ALA A 82 8.66 7.20 4.23
CA ALA A 82 7.31 6.90 3.77
C ALA A 82 6.93 5.44 4.06
N SER A 83 7.84 4.49 3.82
CA SER A 83 7.63 3.07 4.11
C SER A 83 7.49 2.82 5.62
N ALA A 84 8.29 3.46 6.46
CA ALA A 84 8.20 3.34 7.92
C ALA A 84 6.88 3.93 8.46
N LEU A 85 6.49 5.11 7.98
CA LEU A 85 5.22 5.75 8.33
C LEU A 85 4.04 4.87 7.93
N ASN A 86 4.07 4.35 6.70
CA ASN A 86 3.07 3.43 6.19
C ASN A 86 2.95 2.16 7.04
N ALA A 87 4.08 1.54 7.40
CA ALA A 87 4.09 0.36 8.26
C ALA A 87 3.48 0.64 9.63
N GLY A 88 3.79 1.79 10.24
CA GLY A 88 3.22 2.23 11.52
C GLY A 88 1.71 2.39 11.45
N ILE A 89 1.21 3.16 10.47
CA ILE A 89 -0.23 3.41 10.28
C ILE A 89 -0.98 2.10 9.96
N THR A 90 -0.43 1.28 9.06
CA THR A 90 -1.03 0.00 8.67
C THR A 90 -1.15 -0.95 9.87
N ASN A 91 -0.10 -1.07 10.70
CA ASN A 91 -0.16 -1.90 11.89
C ASN A 91 -1.12 -1.34 12.94
N ALA A 92 -1.13 -0.04 13.18
CA ALA A 92 -2.09 0.58 14.09
C ALA A 92 -3.55 0.27 13.67
N LEU A 93 -3.86 0.44 12.39
CA LEU A 93 -5.20 0.13 11.85
C LEU A 93 -5.54 -1.36 11.92
N LYS A 94 -4.57 -2.26 11.67
CA LYS A 94 -4.78 -3.71 11.78
C LYS A 94 -5.30 -4.11 13.15
N TYR A 95 -4.63 -3.68 14.20
CA TYR A 95 -4.98 -4.06 15.57
C TYR A 95 -6.16 -3.27 16.14
N SER A 96 -6.44 -2.06 15.61
CA SER A 96 -7.61 -1.28 16.01
C SER A 96 -8.92 -1.82 15.42
N ILE A 97 -8.88 -2.24 14.12
CA ILE A 97 -10.08 -2.72 13.42
C ILE A 97 -10.28 -4.22 13.62
N ASN A 98 -9.18 -4.97 13.71
CA ASN A 98 -9.12 -6.41 13.99
C ASN A 98 -10.07 -7.26 13.13
N ARG A 99 -10.13 -6.98 11.82
CA ARG A 99 -11.00 -7.68 10.87
C ARG A 99 -10.53 -9.11 10.62
N ASP A 100 -11.43 -10.07 10.68
CA ASP A 100 -11.15 -11.46 10.31
C ASP A 100 -10.80 -11.59 8.83
N ARG A 101 -9.96 -12.57 8.53
CA ARG A 101 -9.55 -12.86 7.15
C ARG A 101 -10.62 -13.66 6.41
N PRO A 102 -10.66 -13.55 5.05
CA PRO A 102 -11.68 -14.22 4.24
C PRO A 102 -11.78 -15.72 4.53
N PHE A 103 -10.66 -16.43 4.58
CA PHE A 103 -10.62 -17.87 4.82
C PHE A 103 -11.04 -18.30 6.24
N VAL A 104 -11.14 -17.36 7.19
CA VAL A 104 -11.68 -17.62 8.54
C VAL A 104 -13.20 -17.51 8.53
N THR A 105 -13.73 -16.50 7.85
CA THR A 105 -15.18 -16.21 7.79
C THR A 105 -15.90 -17.06 6.76
N TYR A 106 -15.23 -17.41 5.65
CA TYR A 106 -15.79 -18.11 4.49
C TYR A 106 -14.97 -19.37 4.18
N PRO A 107 -15.45 -20.57 4.59
CA PRO A 107 -14.71 -21.83 4.43
C PRO A 107 -14.41 -22.21 2.96
N GLU A 108 -15.20 -21.68 2.01
CA GLU A 108 -14.97 -21.89 0.58
C GLU A 108 -13.78 -21.12 0.02
N ILE A 109 -13.26 -20.13 0.74
CA ILE A 109 -12.08 -19.37 0.32
C ILE A 109 -10.81 -20.14 0.67
N THR A 110 -10.08 -20.54 -0.35
CA THR A 110 -8.86 -21.32 -0.19
C THR A 110 -7.67 -20.45 0.18
N LYS A 111 -7.12 -20.66 1.38
CA LYS A 111 -5.89 -20.00 1.84
C LYS A 111 -4.66 -20.60 1.15
N LYS A 112 -4.03 -19.84 0.26
CA LYS A 112 -2.85 -20.29 -0.51
C LYS A 112 -1.53 -19.63 -0.06
N SER A 113 -1.53 -18.78 0.98
CA SER A 113 -0.35 -18.09 1.51
C SER A 113 -0.38 -17.97 3.04
N LYS A 114 0.80 -17.77 3.64
CA LYS A 114 0.90 -17.52 5.10
C LYS A 114 0.25 -16.18 5.45
N ALA A 115 -0.54 -16.18 6.52
CA ALA A 115 -1.19 -14.99 7.06
C ALA A 115 -1.52 -15.23 8.54
N GLY A 116 -1.08 -14.33 9.41
CA GLY A 116 -1.22 -14.46 10.87
C GLY A 116 -1.67 -13.20 11.60
N SER A 117 -1.75 -12.04 10.90
CA SER A 117 -2.26 -10.78 11.47
C SER A 117 -3.70 -10.50 10.99
N PRO A 118 -4.44 -9.53 11.56
CA PRO A 118 -5.75 -9.13 11.07
C PRO A 118 -5.78 -8.76 9.58
N SER A 119 -6.96 -8.88 8.94
CA SER A 119 -7.10 -8.71 7.49
C SER A 119 -6.91 -7.25 7.04
N PHE A 120 -7.60 -6.31 7.69
CA PHE A 120 -7.66 -4.91 7.27
C PHE A 120 -6.59 -4.04 7.93
N PRO A 121 -5.96 -3.14 7.19
CA PRO A 121 -5.80 -3.11 5.74
C PRO A 121 -4.71 -4.09 5.26
N SER A 122 -4.62 -4.32 3.94
CA SER A 122 -3.59 -5.17 3.37
C SER A 122 -2.20 -4.53 3.48
N GLY A 123 -1.29 -5.17 4.24
CA GLY A 123 0.07 -4.68 4.43
C GLY A 123 0.91 -4.70 3.14
N HIS A 124 0.85 -5.80 2.36
CA HIS A 124 1.56 -5.93 1.09
C HIS A 124 1.08 -4.91 0.06
N ALA A 125 -0.24 -4.72 -0.09
CA ALA A 125 -0.75 -3.69 -1.00
C ALA A 125 -0.30 -2.29 -0.55
N SER A 126 -0.36 -2.00 0.74
CA SER A 126 0.03 -0.73 1.32
C SER A 126 1.52 -0.42 1.11
N SER A 127 2.43 -1.38 1.36
CA SER A 127 3.88 -1.22 1.16
C SER A 127 4.26 -1.07 -0.31
N ALA A 128 3.68 -1.90 -1.19
CA ALA A 128 3.93 -1.83 -2.62
C ALA A 128 3.49 -0.47 -3.21
N PHE A 129 2.29 0.01 -2.86
CA PHE A 129 1.78 1.31 -3.33
C PHE A 129 2.53 2.49 -2.70
N ALA A 130 2.99 2.39 -1.44
CA ALA A 130 3.84 3.42 -0.84
C ALA A 130 5.16 3.55 -1.60
N THR A 131 5.81 2.44 -1.93
CA THR A 131 7.06 2.42 -2.68
C THR A 131 6.85 2.93 -4.11
N ALA A 132 5.84 2.42 -4.82
CA ALA A 132 5.52 2.86 -6.19
C ALA A 132 5.26 4.36 -6.25
N THR A 133 4.47 4.90 -5.31
CA THR A 133 4.15 6.33 -5.25
C THR A 133 5.39 7.16 -4.90
N SER A 134 6.22 6.73 -3.93
CA SER A 134 7.44 7.44 -3.56
C SER A 134 8.41 7.57 -4.72
N VAL A 135 8.64 6.47 -5.45
CA VAL A 135 9.53 6.47 -6.62
C VAL A 135 8.96 7.31 -7.76
N SER A 136 7.65 7.22 -8.01
CA SER A 136 6.98 8.00 -9.05
C SER A 136 7.01 9.50 -8.78
N LEU A 137 6.87 9.93 -7.53
CA LEU A 137 7.00 11.34 -7.13
C LEU A 137 8.43 11.85 -7.21
N SER A 138 9.41 10.98 -6.97
CA SER A 138 10.84 11.31 -7.08
C SER A 138 11.30 11.40 -8.53
N TYR A 139 10.78 10.54 -9.38
CA TYR A 139 11.13 10.41 -10.79
C TYR A 139 9.87 10.31 -11.66
N PRO A 140 9.24 11.46 -12.01
CA PRO A 140 7.96 11.49 -12.74
C PRO A 140 8.16 11.19 -14.24
N LYS A 141 8.69 10.00 -14.56
CA LYS A 141 8.89 9.48 -15.92
C LYS A 141 7.97 8.29 -16.12
N TRP A 142 7.27 8.24 -17.26
CA TRP A 142 6.28 7.19 -17.54
C TRP A 142 6.87 5.77 -17.43
N TYR A 143 8.13 5.57 -17.87
CA TYR A 143 8.84 4.29 -17.81
C TYR A 143 9.28 3.87 -16.39
N ILE A 144 9.08 4.75 -15.39
CA ILE A 144 9.23 4.45 -13.96
C ILE A 144 7.85 4.28 -13.32
N ILE A 145 6.93 5.20 -13.61
CA ILE A 145 5.57 5.19 -13.05
C ILE A 145 4.83 3.91 -13.41
N VAL A 146 4.78 3.59 -14.71
CA VAL A 146 3.99 2.44 -15.19
C VAL A 146 4.48 1.12 -14.61
N PRO A 147 5.77 0.74 -14.67
CA PRO A 147 6.22 -0.51 -14.07
C PRO A 147 6.03 -0.57 -12.55
N SER A 148 6.23 0.56 -11.85
CA SER A 148 6.06 0.63 -10.40
C SER A 148 4.61 0.34 -9.98
N TYR A 149 3.63 0.95 -10.65
CA TYR A 149 2.22 0.71 -10.35
C TYR A 149 1.71 -0.63 -10.89
N LEU A 150 2.25 -1.13 -12.01
CA LEU A 150 1.96 -2.49 -12.46
C LEU A 150 2.43 -3.52 -11.42
N TYR A 151 3.64 -3.37 -10.88
CA TYR A 151 4.13 -4.23 -9.81
C TYR A 151 3.23 -4.14 -8.57
N ALA A 152 2.92 -2.92 -8.09
CA ALA A 152 2.07 -2.73 -6.92
C ALA A 152 0.65 -3.31 -7.13
N GLY A 153 0.08 -3.15 -8.31
CA GLY A 153 -1.20 -3.76 -8.71
C GLY A 153 -1.14 -5.29 -8.73
N THR A 154 -0.05 -5.87 -9.23
CA THR A 154 0.15 -7.32 -9.25
C THR A 154 0.32 -7.88 -7.83
N VAL A 155 1.07 -7.19 -6.95
CA VAL A 155 1.14 -7.54 -5.52
C VAL A 155 -0.25 -7.48 -4.89
N ALA A 156 -1.00 -6.41 -5.13
CA ALA A 156 -2.35 -6.22 -4.61
C ALA A 156 -3.30 -7.34 -5.07
N TYR A 157 -3.29 -7.66 -6.35
CA TYR A 157 -4.09 -8.76 -6.93
C TYR A 157 -3.71 -10.12 -6.33
N SER A 158 -2.40 -10.38 -6.17
CA SER A 158 -1.92 -11.63 -5.60
C SER A 158 -2.49 -11.91 -4.20
N ARG A 159 -2.80 -10.86 -3.41
CA ARG A 159 -3.35 -11.05 -2.06
C ARG A 159 -4.80 -11.51 -2.07
N MET A 160 -5.54 -11.15 -3.11
CA MET A 160 -6.92 -11.64 -3.33
C MET A 160 -6.89 -13.06 -3.92
N ASP A 161 -6.07 -13.29 -4.94
CA ASP A 161 -5.90 -14.61 -5.57
C ASP A 161 -5.48 -15.69 -4.55
N LEU A 162 -4.55 -15.35 -3.67
CA LEU A 162 -4.08 -16.22 -2.58
C LEU A 162 -5.08 -16.35 -1.41
N GLY A 163 -6.26 -15.74 -1.48
CA GLY A 163 -7.36 -15.90 -0.52
C GLY A 163 -7.10 -15.28 0.86
N VAL A 164 -6.17 -14.34 0.99
CA VAL A 164 -5.75 -13.82 2.31
C VAL A 164 -6.24 -12.43 2.64
N HIS A 165 -6.79 -11.69 1.68
CA HIS A 165 -7.37 -10.36 1.85
C HIS A 165 -8.62 -10.16 1.01
N TYR A 166 -9.56 -9.38 1.52
CA TYR A 166 -10.68 -8.88 0.75
C TYR A 166 -10.25 -7.77 -0.23
N PRO A 167 -10.99 -7.56 -1.34
CA PRO A 167 -10.75 -6.42 -2.23
C PRO A 167 -10.71 -5.07 -1.52
N SER A 168 -11.59 -4.84 -0.54
CA SER A 168 -11.60 -3.60 0.25
C SER A 168 -10.35 -3.42 1.12
N ASP A 169 -9.76 -4.51 1.66
CA ASP A 169 -8.50 -4.45 2.41
C ASP A 169 -7.35 -3.99 1.51
N VAL A 170 -7.36 -4.50 0.28
CA VAL A 170 -6.35 -4.19 -0.74
C VAL A 170 -6.47 -2.74 -1.20
N LEU A 171 -7.69 -2.29 -1.49
CA LEU A 171 -7.95 -0.90 -1.89
C LEU A 171 -7.58 0.08 -0.78
N ALA A 172 -7.98 -0.20 0.46
CA ALA A 172 -7.60 0.61 1.61
C ALA A 172 -6.08 0.66 1.79
N GLY A 173 -5.40 -0.49 1.64
CA GLY A 173 -3.94 -0.55 1.65
C GLY A 173 -3.31 0.35 0.59
N ALA A 174 -3.79 0.29 -0.66
CA ALA A 174 -3.30 1.13 -1.75
C ALA A 174 -3.46 2.62 -1.46
N VAL A 175 -4.61 3.04 -0.94
CA VAL A 175 -4.88 4.44 -0.56
C VAL A 175 -3.98 4.89 0.59
N ILE A 176 -3.84 4.08 1.64
CA ILE A 176 -2.99 4.39 2.80
C ILE A 176 -1.53 4.51 2.37
N GLY A 177 -1.02 3.53 1.61
CA GLY A 177 0.36 3.53 1.14
C GLY A 177 0.68 4.74 0.27
N SER A 178 -0.15 5.03 -0.73
CA SER A 178 -0.01 6.20 -1.60
C SER A 178 -0.12 7.51 -0.81
N GLY A 179 -1.04 7.58 0.15
CA GLY A 179 -1.23 8.74 1.03
C GLY A 179 0.00 9.02 1.89
N CYS A 180 0.59 7.99 2.52
CA CYS A 180 1.82 8.12 3.31
C CYS A 180 2.99 8.62 2.46
N ALA A 181 3.17 8.06 1.27
CA ALA A 181 4.20 8.49 0.34
C ALA A 181 4.02 9.96 -0.09
N TYR A 182 2.79 10.33 -0.47
CA TYR A 182 2.48 11.71 -0.87
C TYR A 182 2.69 12.72 0.26
N LEU A 183 2.24 12.40 1.47
CA LEU A 183 2.42 13.26 2.64
C LEU A 183 3.90 13.46 2.97
N THR A 184 4.68 12.38 3.01
CA THR A 184 6.10 12.43 3.27
C THR A 184 6.83 13.27 2.21
N TRP A 185 6.49 13.08 0.94
CA TRP A 185 7.03 13.87 -0.17
C TRP A 185 6.67 15.36 -0.02
N LYS A 186 5.40 15.71 0.29
CA LYS A 186 4.96 17.10 0.53
C LYS A 186 5.70 17.76 1.67
N VAL A 187 5.91 17.05 2.78
CA VAL A 187 6.67 17.56 3.93
C VAL A 187 8.12 17.83 3.52
N ASN A 188 8.76 16.90 2.80
CA ASN A 188 10.12 17.09 2.30
C ASN A 188 10.24 18.33 1.39
N GLN A 189 9.29 18.54 0.46
CA GLN A 189 9.27 19.72 -0.41
C GLN A 189 9.16 21.04 0.39
N LYS A 190 8.27 21.09 1.39
CA LYS A 190 8.15 22.26 2.27
C LYS A 190 9.44 22.57 3.05
N LEU A 191 10.13 21.53 3.54
CA LEU A 191 11.41 21.69 4.25
C LEU A 191 12.52 22.23 3.33
N LEU A 192 12.54 21.79 2.06
CA LEU A 192 13.49 22.29 1.06
C LEU A 192 13.26 23.76 0.73
N ILE A 193 12.01 24.18 0.55
CA ILE A 193 11.65 25.59 0.30
C ILE A 193 12.09 26.45 1.49
N LYS A 194 11.76 26.04 2.72
CA LYS A 194 12.14 26.76 3.94
C LYS A 194 13.66 26.88 4.09
N LYS A 195 14.42 25.84 3.71
CA LYS A 195 15.88 25.87 3.74
C LYS A 195 16.46 26.82 2.70
N LYS A 196 15.89 26.90 1.50
CA LYS A 196 16.29 27.86 0.46
C LYS A 196 16.04 29.30 0.90
N HIS A 197 14.88 29.64 1.47
CA HIS A 197 14.59 30.98 1.99
C HIS A 197 15.55 31.39 3.09
N LYS A 198 15.89 30.50 4.03
CA LYS A 198 16.89 30.78 5.06
C LYS A 198 18.29 31.03 4.49
N ALA A 199 18.68 30.35 3.44
CA ALA A 199 19.98 30.49 2.81
C ALA A 199 20.09 31.76 1.96
N CYS A 200 18.99 32.28 1.42
CA CYS A 200 18.94 33.50 0.62
C CYS A 200 18.76 34.78 1.45
N GLY A 201 18.57 34.70 2.76
CA GLY A 201 18.40 35.90 3.63
C GLY A 201 17.16 36.75 3.29
N CYS A 202 16.21 36.22 2.50
CA CYS A 202 14.96 36.93 2.20
C CYS A 202 13.98 36.84 3.37
N PRO A 203 13.38 38.00 3.81
CA PRO A 203 12.40 38.04 4.89
C PRO A 203 11.12 37.22 4.59
#